data_1e5f29fd475e611241e66c4fdefadfe0
#
_entry.id   1e5f29fd475e611241e66c4fdefadfe0
#
_cell.length_a   1.000
_cell.length_b   1.000
_cell.length_c   1.000
_cell.angle_alpha   90.00
_cell.angle_beta   90.00
_cell.angle_gamma   90.00
#
_symmetry.space_group_name_H-M   'P 1'
#
loop_
_entity.id
_entity.type
_entity.pdbx_description
1 polymer ?
#
loop_
_entity_poly.entity_id
_entity_poly.type
_entity_poly.pdbx_seq_one_letter_code
_entity_poly.pdbx_strand_id
1 'polypeptide(L)'
;MILLFAAAIYSSMFIACSNSDDETSAVNSEKTLYAIIKTEGAQLIDIIPSDYVLTLDNVIAVNPETGEFKMKDTERIDSKAYPIPTQYVIQFYSEGSFLFEAKLNSAISSYLPNGLTFCHFMSDNKGLARYDLGATRILNADGNVIEGDITEQQEIGIQRMYQILQKAGKINYNIEYDFQY
;
A
#
# COMPACT_ATOMS: atom_id res chain seq x y z
N MET A 1 27.23 -29.26 -56.96
CA MET A 1 27.87 -29.19 -55.64
C MET A 1 26.73 -28.87 -54.64
N ILE A 2 26.23 -29.94 -54.01
CA ILE A 2 25.04 -29.92 -53.15
C ILE A 2 25.54 -30.08 -51.73
N LEU A 3 25.33 -29.07 -50.88
CA LEU A 3 25.67 -29.12 -49.46
C LEU A 3 24.40 -29.48 -48.68
N LEU A 4 24.42 -30.70 -48.10
CA LEU A 4 23.44 -31.20 -47.17
C LEU A 4 23.71 -30.61 -45.78
N PHE A 5 22.76 -29.88 -45.20
CA PHE A 5 22.75 -29.54 -43.78
C PHE A 5 21.95 -30.59 -43.00
N ALA A 6 22.64 -31.31 -42.16
CA ALA A 6 22.05 -32.24 -41.22
C ALA A 6 21.52 -31.47 -40.00
N ALA A 7 20.22 -31.53 -39.76
CA ALA A 7 19.58 -31.02 -38.54
C ALA A 7 19.69 -32.07 -37.43
N ALA A 8 20.46 -31.77 -36.39
CA ALA A 8 20.52 -32.57 -35.17
C ALA A 8 19.33 -32.24 -34.28
N ILE A 9 18.41 -33.18 -34.13
CA ILE A 9 17.30 -33.13 -33.20
C ILE A 9 17.81 -33.55 -31.82
N TYR A 10 17.91 -32.61 -30.89
CA TYR A 10 18.15 -32.90 -29.48
C TYR A 10 16.82 -33.25 -28.81
N SER A 11 16.62 -34.56 -28.59
CA SER A 11 15.57 -35.05 -27.70
C SER A 11 16.00 -34.86 -26.25
N SER A 12 15.51 -33.85 -25.56
CA SER A 12 15.65 -33.73 -24.12
C SER A 12 14.60 -34.61 -23.43
N MET A 13 15.09 -35.69 -22.81
CA MET A 13 14.31 -36.55 -21.93
C MET A 13 13.85 -35.72 -20.70
N PHE A 14 12.55 -35.54 -20.57
CA PHE A 14 11.94 -35.10 -19.31
C PHE A 14 11.98 -36.27 -18.33
N ILE A 15 12.87 -36.19 -17.34
CA ILE A 15 12.80 -37.04 -16.15
C ILE A 15 11.74 -36.39 -15.26
N ALA A 16 10.57 -37.00 -15.22
CA ALA A 16 9.55 -36.68 -14.24
C ALA A 16 9.98 -37.28 -12.90
N CYS A 17 10.60 -36.50 -12.04
CA CYS A 17 10.64 -36.78 -10.62
C CYS A 17 9.36 -36.21 -9.97
N SER A 18 8.40 -37.09 -9.75
CA SER A 18 7.30 -36.84 -8.83
C SER A 18 7.84 -36.97 -7.40
N ASN A 19 8.18 -35.86 -6.79
CA ASN A 19 8.15 -35.72 -5.35
C ASN A 19 7.10 -34.69 -5.01
N SER A 20 5.98 -35.22 -4.55
CA SER A 20 4.94 -34.51 -3.86
C SER A 20 5.47 -34.15 -2.47
N ASP A 21 6.07 -32.98 -2.36
CA ASP A 21 6.09 -32.21 -1.13
C ASP A 21 5.40 -30.89 -1.45
N ASP A 22 4.09 -30.90 -1.21
CA ASP A 22 3.25 -29.71 -1.11
C ASP A 22 3.68 -28.92 0.14
N GLU A 23 4.89 -28.39 0.13
CA GLU A 23 5.20 -27.19 0.84
C GLU A 23 4.61 -26.04 0.03
N THR A 24 3.32 -25.83 0.19
CA THR A 24 2.72 -24.51 0.03
C THR A 24 3.54 -23.59 0.92
N SER A 25 4.56 -22.96 0.34
CA SER A 25 5.22 -21.81 0.95
C SER A 25 4.11 -20.82 1.18
N ALA A 26 3.62 -20.75 2.42
CA ALA A 26 2.79 -19.66 2.88
C ALA A 26 3.63 -18.42 2.60
N VAL A 27 3.32 -17.74 1.50
CA VAL A 27 3.90 -16.45 1.15
C VAL A 27 3.68 -15.63 2.40
N ASN A 28 4.77 -15.22 3.05
CA ASN A 28 4.69 -14.47 4.29
C ASN A 28 4.04 -13.12 3.96
N SER A 29 2.72 -13.08 4.00
CA SER A 29 1.87 -11.96 3.57
C SER A 29 2.26 -10.67 4.28
N GLU A 30 2.77 -10.80 5.53
CA GLU A 30 3.24 -9.67 6.33
C GLU A 30 4.40 -8.91 5.70
N LYS A 31 5.26 -9.58 4.91
CA LYS A 31 6.40 -8.94 4.22
C LYS A 31 6.08 -8.51 2.80
N THR A 32 5.01 -9.04 2.21
CA THR A 32 4.64 -8.73 0.81
C THR A 32 4.28 -7.27 0.65
N LEU A 33 3.49 -6.71 1.59
CA LEU A 33 3.19 -5.29 1.71
C LEU A 33 3.03 -4.95 3.19
N TYR A 34 3.76 -3.96 3.66
CA TYR A 34 3.61 -3.46 5.03
C TYR A 34 3.90 -1.97 5.11
N ALA A 35 3.44 -1.34 6.17
CA ALA A 35 3.76 0.05 6.47
C ALA A 35 4.13 0.23 7.94
N ILE A 36 4.95 1.24 8.19
CA ILE A 36 5.37 1.70 9.51
C ILE A 36 5.07 3.18 9.67
N ILE A 37 4.92 3.63 10.90
CA ILE A 37 4.79 5.05 11.22
C ILE A 37 6.04 5.53 11.93
N LYS A 38 6.56 6.68 11.53
CA LYS A 38 7.66 7.38 12.21
C LYS A 38 7.38 8.88 12.32
N THR A 39 8.15 9.54 13.16
CA THR A 39 8.19 11.01 13.16
C THR A 39 8.89 11.50 11.87
N GLU A 40 8.37 12.54 11.24
CA GLU A 40 8.96 13.15 10.05
C GLU A 40 10.42 13.53 10.32
N GLY A 41 11.32 13.15 9.40
CA GLY A 41 12.77 13.38 9.54
C GLY A 41 13.53 12.41 10.45
N ALA A 42 12.86 11.52 11.20
CA ALA A 42 13.55 10.51 11.99
C ALA A 42 14.21 9.45 11.11
N GLN A 43 15.45 9.06 11.47
CA GLN A 43 16.12 7.92 10.84
C GLN A 43 15.60 6.62 11.44
N LEU A 44 15.32 5.64 10.59
CA LEU A 44 15.05 4.26 11.01
C LEU A 44 16.37 3.50 11.02
N ILE A 45 16.63 2.80 12.11
CA ILE A 45 17.85 2.00 12.25
C ILE A 45 17.57 0.58 11.76
N ASP A 46 16.53 -0.06 12.27
CA ASP A 46 16.06 -1.38 11.85
C ASP A 46 14.53 -1.44 11.91
N ILE A 47 13.91 -2.10 10.94
CA ILE A 47 12.46 -2.35 10.91
C ILE A 47 12.22 -3.81 11.27
N ILE A 48 11.47 -4.04 12.33
CA ILE A 48 11.06 -5.38 12.76
C ILE A 48 9.53 -5.55 12.60
N PRO A 49 9.01 -6.79 12.48
CA PRO A 49 7.57 -7.02 12.27
C PRO A 49 6.66 -6.37 13.32
N SER A 50 7.14 -6.20 14.56
CA SER A 50 6.39 -5.48 15.60
C SER A 50 6.18 -3.99 15.32
N ASP A 51 6.93 -3.40 14.37
CA ASP A 51 6.77 -2.00 13.96
C ASP A 51 5.69 -1.82 12.89
N TYR A 52 5.25 -2.91 12.26
CA TYR A 52 4.24 -2.86 11.21
C TYR A 52 2.92 -2.38 11.79
N VAL A 53 2.41 -1.28 11.26
CA VAL A 53 1.08 -0.73 11.61
C VAL A 53 0.03 -1.13 10.59
N LEU A 54 0.47 -1.52 9.39
CA LEU A 54 -0.34 -2.01 8.29
C LEU A 54 0.40 -3.17 7.63
N THR A 55 -0.34 -4.20 7.26
CA THR A 55 0.11 -5.31 6.42
C THR A 55 -0.90 -5.56 5.32
N LEU A 56 -0.57 -6.39 4.34
CA LEU A 56 -1.52 -6.79 3.29
C LEU A 56 -2.82 -7.36 3.86
N ASP A 57 -2.77 -8.03 5.02
CA ASP A 57 -3.93 -8.65 5.66
C ASP A 57 -4.89 -7.61 6.27
N ASN A 58 -4.40 -6.43 6.66
CA ASN A 58 -5.24 -5.33 7.14
C ASN A 58 -6.06 -4.70 6.00
N VAL A 59 -5.60 -4.77 4.76
CA VAL A 59 -6.29 -4.20 3.62
C VAL A 59 -7.41 -5.13 3.18
N ILE A 60 -8.65 -4.65 3.18
CA ILE A 60 -9.83 -5.37 2.68
C ILE A 60 -10.01 -5.09 1.21
N ALA A 61 -10.05 -3.81 0.82
CA ALA A 61 -10.24 -3.36 -0.55
C ALA A 61 -9.59 -2.00 -0.78
N VAL A 62 -9.18 -1.75 -2.02
CA VAL A 62 -8.63 -0.47 -2.46
C VAL A 62 -9.21 -0.08 -3.81
N ASN A 63 -9.63 1.19 -3.93
CA ASN A 63 -9.97 1.80 -5.20
C ASN A 63 -8.81 2.68 -5.67
N PRO A 64 -8.06 2.27 -6.70
CA PRO A 64 -6.89 3.03 -7.16
C PRO A 64 -7.24 4.35 -7.88
N GLU A 65 -8.49 4.53 -8.35
CA GLU A 65 -8.93 5.77 -9.01
C GLU A 65 -9.19 6.88 -8.00
N THR A 66 -9.70 6.53 -6.82
CA THR A 66 -10.01 7.49 -5.76
C THR A 66 -8.96 7.53 -4.66
N GLY A 67 -8.06 6.54 -4.62
CA GLY A 67 -7.09 6.37 -3.54
C GLY A 67 -7.71 5.82 -2.24
N GLU A 68 -8.95 5.34 -2.28
CA GLU A 68 -9.69 4.88 -1.11
C GLU A 68 -9.26 3.49 -0.67
N PHE A 69 -8.99 3.34 0.63
CA PHE A 69 -8.65 2.10 1.30
C PHE A 69 -9.73 1.74 2.32
N LYS A 70 -10.30 0.55 2.20
CA LYS A 70 -11.09 -0.09 3.26
C LYS A 70 -10.19 -1.03 4.04
N MET A 71 -10.07 -0.78 5.33
CA MET A 71 -9.11 -1.46 6.20
C MET A 71 -9.76 -2.00 7.47
N LYS A 72 -9.08 -2.94 8.12
CA LYS A 72 -9.40 -3.46 9.46
C LYS A 72 -8.18 -3.37 10.37
N ASP A 73 -8.41 -3.51 11.68
CA ASP A 73 -7.34 -3.55 12.70
C ASP A 73 -6.41 -2.33 12.63
N THR A 74 -7.02 -1.13 12.56
CA THR A 74 -6.31 0.14 12.31
C THR A 74 -5.94 0.91 13.58
N GLU A 75 -6.18 0.37 14.78
CA GLU A 75 -5.95 1.07 16.06
C GLU A 75 -4.56 1.70 16.18
N ARG A 76 -3.52 1.01 15.66
CA ARG A 76 -2.14 1.50 15.69
C ARG A 76 -1.92 2.71 14.78
N ILE A 77 -2.65 2.80 13.66
CA ILE A 77 -2.62 3.95 12.76
C ILE A 77 -3.48 5.07 13.37
N ASP A 78 -4.71 4.73 13.80
CA ASP A 78 -5.67 5.68 14.34
C ASP A 78 -5.11 6.42 15.55
N SER A 79 -4.42 5.73 16.46
CA SER A 79 -3.79 6.34 17.64
C SER A 79 -2.73 7.39 17.30
N LYS A 80 -2.21 7.41 16.08
CA LYS A 80 -1.25 8.38 15.57
C LYS A 80 -1.89 9.41 14.64
N ALA A 81 -2.99 9.05 13.96
CA ALA A 81 -3.76 9.98 13.13
C ALA A 81 -4.55 11.00 13.98
N TYR A 82 -4.96 10.61 15.19
CA TYR A 82 -5.53 11.50 16.21
C TYR A 82 -4.44 11.80 17.25
N PRO A 83 -4.16 12.82 17.81
CA PRO A 83 -4.67 14.13 18.13
C PRO A 83 -3.94 15.28 17.42
N ILE A 84 -2.76 15.08 16.86
CA ILE A 84 -2.03 16.08 16.06
C ILE A 84 -1.16 15.34 15.04
N PRO A 85 -1.65 15.03 13.84
CA PRO A 85 -0.94 14.19 12.87
C PRO A 85 0.24 14.89 12.19
N THR A 86 0.52 16.16 12.49
CA THR A 86 1.45 17.03 11.76
C THR A 86 2.90 16.58 11.73
N GLN A 87 3.27 15.62 12.58
CA GLN A 87 4.66 15.17 12.72
C GLN A 87 4.88 13.71 12.34
N TYR A 88 3.84 13.02 11.90
CA TYR A 88 3.96 11.61 11.57
C TYR A 88 3.85 11.38 10.06
N VAL A 89 4.68 10.47 9.59
CA VAL A 89 4.63 9.94 8.23
C VAL A 89 4.44 8.44 8.28
N ILE A 90 3.74 7.91 7.29
CA ILE A 90 3.59 6.47 7.06
C ILE A 90 4.46 6.09 5.87
N GLN A 91 5.32 5.11 6.05
CA GLN A 91 6.20 4.59 5.01
C GLN A 91 5.74 3.21 4.59
N PHE A 92 5.57 3.02 3.29
CA PHE A 92 5.15 1.76 2.68
C PHE A 92 6.35 1.01 2.12
N TYR A 93 6.34 -0.30 2.33
CA TYR A 93 7.39 -1.22 1.92
C TYR A 93 6.81 -2.47 1.28
N SER A 94 7.59 -3.11 0.41
CA SER A 94 7.34 -4.46 -0.10
C SER A 94 8.63 -5.25 -0.07
N GLU A 95 8.59 -6.42 0.56
CA GLU A 95 9.73 -7.35 0.65
C GLU A 95 11.03 -6.67 1.13
N GLY A 96 10.92 -5.76 2.09
CA GLY A 96 12.03 -4.98 2.62
C GLY A 96 12.44 -3.76 1.78
N SER A 97 11.87 -3.57 0.60
CA SER A 97 12.15 -2.42 -0.26
C SER A 97 11.20 -1.28 0.02
N PHE A 98 11.72 -0.08 0.23
CA PHE A 98 10.94 1.15 0.36
C PHE A 98 10.18 1.44 -0.93
N LEU A 99 8.88 1.75 -0.81
CA LEU A 99 8.04 2.16 -1.93
C LEU A 99 7.86 3.67 -1.97
N PHE A 100 7.23 4.22 -0.93
CA PHE A 100 6.99 5.66 -0.79
C PHE A 100 6.63 6.02 0.66
N GLU A 101 6.60 7.32 0.91
CA GLU A 101 6.17 7.92 2.16
C GLU A 101 5.00 8.87 1.92
N ALA A 102 4.02 8.87 2.82
CA ALA A 102 2.92 9.82 2.85
C ALA A 102 2.80 10.45 4.24
N LYS A 103 2.32 11.68 4.32
CA LYS A 103 2.00 12.31 5.61
C LYS A 103 0.74 11.70 6.17
N LEU A 104 0.78 11.32 7.44
CA LEU A 104 -0.40 10.80 8.13
C LEU A 104 -1.30 11.96 8.53
N ASN A 105 -2.59 11.87 8.21
CA ASN A 105 -3.56 12.91 8.52
C ASN A 105 -4.93 12.32 8.92
N SER A 106 -5.83 13.19 9.37
CA SER A 106 -7.22 12.86 9.65
C SER A 106 -8.15 13.92 9.05
N ALA A 107 -9.28 13.49 8.51
CA ALA A 107 -10.27 14.35 7.89
C ALA A 107 -10.87 15.39 8.86
N ILE A 108 -10.80 15.14 10.18
CA ILE A 108 -11.23 16.09 11.20
C ILE A 108 -10.13 17.08 11.62
N SER A 109 -8.91 16.94 11.10
CA SER A 109 -7.82 17.85 11.38
C SER A 109 -8.02 19.17 10.64
N SER A 110 -7.80 20.29 11.33
CA SER A 110 -7.72 21.60 10.69
C SER A 110 -6.39 21.84 9.96
N TYR A 111 -5.43 20.96 10.13
CA TYR A 111 -4.14 21.00 9.46
C TYR A 111 -4.21 20.24 8.15
N LEU A 112 -3.80 20.91 7.07
CA LEU A 112 -3.70 20.32 5.72
C LEU A 112 -2.22 20.26 5.33
N PRO A 113 -1.58 19.08 5.45
CA PRO A 113 -0.20 18.92 5.05
C PRO A 113 -0.07 19.08 3.53
N ASN A 114 0.98 19.73 3.05
CA ASN A 114 1.26 19.76 1.61
C ASN A 114 1.83 18.43 1.13
N GLY A 115 1.43 17.97 -0.06
CA GLY A 115 1.94 16.77 -0.73
C GLY A 115 1.05 15.53 -0.56
N LEU A 116 1.67 14.35 -0.66
CA LEU A 116 0.99 13.07 -0.53
C LEU A 116 0.56 12.82 0.91
N THR A 117 -0.70 12.47 1.11
CA THR A 117 -1.28 12.15 2.42
C THR A 117 -1.90 10.75 2.44
N PHE A 118 -1.85 10.11 3.59
CA PHE A 118 -2.66 8.96 3.95
C PHE A 118 -3.59 9.40 5.06
N CYS A 119 -4.85 9.72 4.69
CA CYS A 119 -5.79 10.45 5.53
C CYS A 119 -6.83 9.49 6.10
N HIS A 120 -6.90 9.38 7.43
CA HIS A 120 -8.02 8.71 8.11
C HIS A 120 -9.30 9.51 7.89
N PHE A 121 -10.31 8.88 7.32
CA PHE A 121 -11.57 9.52 7.02
C PHE A 121 -12.62 9.21 8.08
N MET A 122 -12.86 7.93 8.35
CA MET A 122 -13.80 7.46 9.37
C MET A 122 -13.54 6.01 9.75
N SER A 123 -14.01 5.61 10.92
CA SER A 123 -14.07 4.21 11.35
C SER A 123 -15.50 3.84 11.71
N ASP A 124 -15.89 2.59 11.46
CA ASP A 124 -17.19 2.07 11.84
C ASP A 124 -17.13 1.37 13.22
N ASN A 125 -18.30 1.03 13.75
CA ASN A 125 -18.42 0.31 15.03
C ASN A 125 -17.96 -1.16 14.96
N LYS A 126 -17.57 -1.66 13.77
CA LYS A 126 -17.10 -3.02 13.52
C LYS A 126 -15.59 -3.11 13.37
N GLY A 127 -14.87 -2.01 13.64
CA GLY A 127 -13.41 -1.95 13.49
C GLY A 127 -12.93 -1.84 12.05
N LEU A 128 -13.82 -1.43 11.12
CA LEU A 128 -13.46 -1.09 9.75
C LEU A 128 -13.17 0.40 9.65
N ALA A 129 -12.13 0.77 8.94
CA ALA A 129 -11.76 2.15 8.73
C ALA A 129 -11.62 2.46 7.23
N ARG A 130 -11.92 3.71 6.89
CA ARG A 130 -11.63 4.30 5.60
C ARG A 130 -10.42 5.21 5.70
N TYR A 131 -9.45 4.97 4.83
CA TYR A 131 -8.32 5.85 4.57
C TYR A 131 -8.30 6.27 3.11
N ASP A 132 -7.89 7.50 2.85
CA ASP A 132 -7.72 7.99 1.49
C ASP A 132 -6.24 8.34 1.27
N LEU A 133 -5.63 7.74 0.24
CA LEU A 133 -4.27 8.04 -0.22
C LEU A 133 -4.36 8.99 -1.41
N GLY A 134 -3.79 10.18 -1.29
CA GLY A 134 -3.80 11.14 -2.39
C GLY A 134 -3.08 12.44 -2.09
N ALA A 135 -3.00 13.29 -3.09
CA ALA A 135 -2.53 14.66 -2.92
C ALA A 135 -3.50 15.46 -2.05
N THR A 136 -2.96 16.28 -1.17
CA THR A 136 -3.77 17.24 -0.42
C THR A 136 -4.41 18.24 -1.39
N ARG A 137 -5.71 18.47 -1.24
CA ARG A 137 -6.45 19.46 -2.02
C ARG A 137 -6.88 20.60 -1.12
N ILE A 138 -6.44 21.81 -1.45
CA ILE A 138 -6.72 23.02 -0.69
C ILE A 138 -7.45 24.01 -1.60
N LEU A 139 -8.54 24.61 -1.11
CA LEU A 139 -9.15 25.75 -1.78
C LEU A 139 -8.38 27.02 -1.38
N ASN A 140 -7.84 27.74 -2.37
CA ASN A 140 -7.24 29.05 -2.12
C ASN A 140 -8.33 30.13 -1.90
N ALA A 141 -7.89 31.34 -1.57
CA ALA A 141 -8.80 32.47 -1.32
C ALA A 141 -9.68 32.84 -2.55
N ASP A 142 -9.25 32.45 -3.75
CA ASP A 142 -9.96 32.70 -5.01
C ASP A 142 -10.92 31.55 -5.39
N GLY A 143 -11.03 30.50 -4.52
CA GLY A 143 -11.88 29.34 -4.76
C GLY A 143 -11.29 28.30 -5.72
N ASN A 144 -10.02 28.41 -6.11
CA ASN A 144 -9.34 27.41 -6.92
C ASN A 144 -8.80 26.28 -6.06
N VAL A 145 -8.89 25.05 -6.58
CA VAL A 145 -8.26 23.88 -5.95
C VAL A 145 -6.75 23.91 -6.24
N ILE A 146 -5.96 23.93 -5.20
CA ILE A 146 -4.51 23.70 -5.26
C ILE A 146 -4.28 22.27 -4.81
N GLU A 147 -3.68 21.44 -5.65
CA GLU A 147 -3.22 20.09 -5.29
C GLU A 147 -1.78 20.16 -4.79
N GLY A 148 -1.51 19.41 -3.73
CA GLY A 148 -0.15 19.22 -3.24
C GLY A 148 0.68 18.42 -4.25
N ASP A 149 1.97 18.71 -4.31
CA ASP A 149 2.89 18.03 -5.21
C ASP A 149 3.14 16.59 -4.78
N ILE A 150 2.96 15.66 -5.71
CA ILE A 150 3.39 14.26 -5.57
C ILE A 150 4.65 14.10 -6.42
N THR A 151 5.71 13.57 -5.83
CA THR A 151 6.96 13.35 -6.56
C THR A 151 6.84 12.12 -7.48
N GLU A 152 7.60 12.10 -8.57
CA GLU A 152 7.68 10.96 -9.50
C GLU A 152 8.02 9.64 -8.75
N GLN A 153 8.90 9.69 -7.75
CA GLN A 153 9.24 8.53 -6.94
C GLN A 153 8.05 8.01 -6.12
N GLN A 154 7.22 8.92 -5.58
CA GLN A 154 5.98 8.54 -4.89
C GLN A 154 4.98 7.91 -5.85
N GLU A 155 4.80 8.47 -7.05
CA GLU A 155 3.91 7.90 -8.07
C GLU A 155 4.32 6.48 -8.46
N ILE A 156 5.62 6.25 -8.73
CA ILE A 156 6.16 4.92 -9.03
C ILE A 156 5.90 3.96 -7.86
N GLY A 157 6.13 4.40 -6.63
CA GLY A 157 5.90 3.59 -5.44
C GLY A 157 4.43 3.22 -5.26
N ILE A 158 3.51 4.17 -5.46
CA ILE A 158 2.05 3.95 -5.40
C ILE A 158 1.61 2.95 -6.47
N GLN A 159 2.08 3.08 -7.70
CA GLN A 159 1.76 2.14 -8.77
C GLN A 159 2.22 0.72 -8.45
N ARG A 160 3.44 0.56 -7.89
CA ARG A 160 3.94 -0.74 -7.44
C ARG A 160 3.08 -1.34 -6.33
N MET A 161 2.67 -0.53 -5.37
CA MET A 161 1.74 -0.95 -4.32
C MET A 161 0.41 -1.44 -4.90
N TYR A 162 -0.19 -0.71 -5.84
CA TYR A 162 -1.44 -1.12 -6.48
C TYR A 162 -1.29 -2.42 -7.27
N GLN A 163 -0.15 -2.65 -7.93
CA GLN A 163 0.13 -3.93 -8.59
C GLN A 163 0.18 -5.11 -7.60
N ILE A 164 0.75 -4.90 -6.40
CA ILE A 164 0.77 -5.90 -5.32
C ILE A 164 -0.65 -6.19 -4.85
N LEU A 165 -1.43 -5.13 -4.57
CA LEU A 165 -2.82 -5.22 -4.14
C LEU A 165 -3.71 -5.91 -5.19
N GLN A 166 -3.47 -5.65 -6.48
CA GLN A 166 -4.16 -6.31 -7.59
C GLN A 166 -3.86 -7.81 -7.62
N LYS A 167 -2.59 -8.21 -7.51
CA LYS A 167 -2.19 -9.62 -7.43
C LYS A 167 -2.81 -10.34 -6.23
N ALA A 168 -3.00 -9.62 -5.12
CA ALA A 168 -3.63 -10.12 -3.91
C ALA A 168 -5.19 -10.09 -3.95
N GLY A 169 -5.79 -9.65 -5.07
CA GLY A 169 -7.25 -9.57 -5.21
C GLY A 169 -7.90 -8.48 -4.33
N LYS A 170 -7.15 -7.44 -3.97
CA LYS A 170 -7.62 -6.35 -3.09
C LYS A 170 -8.17 -5.14 -3.86
N ILE A 171 -8.07 -5.09 -5.18
CA ILE A 171 -8.60 -3.97 -5.97
C ILE A 171 -10.13 -4.12 -6.12
N ASN A 172 -10.84 -3.05 -5.78
CA ASN A 172 -12.28 -2.95 -5.92
C ASN A 172 -12.66 -1.48 -6.22
N TYR A 173 -13.26 -1.25 -7.38
CA TYR A 173 -13.67 0.09 -7.82
C TYR A 173 -15.00 0.56 -7.20
N ASN A 174 -15.74 -0.35 -6.52
CA ASN A 174 -17.02 -0.07 -5.86
C ASN A 174 -16.93 -0.49 -4.40
N ILE A 175 -16.23 0.31 -3.57
CA ILE A 175 -16.12 0.03 -2.14
C ILE A 175 -17.38 0.53 -1.44
N GLU A 176 -18.06 -0.38 -0.76
CA GLU A 176 -19.25 -0.08 0.03
C GLU A 176 -18.89 -0.08 1.52
N TYR A 177 -19.46 0.87 2.26
CA TYR A 177 -19.38 0.96 3.72
C TYR A 177 -20.78 0.85 4.31
N ASP A 178 -20.91 0.03 5.32
CA ASP A 178 -22.13 -0.10 6.12
C ASP A 178 -22.00 0.79 7.36
N PHE A 179 -21.94 2.11 7.14
CA PHE A 179 -22.00 3.07 8.23
C PHE A 179 -23.47 3.24 8.65
N GLN A 180 -23.86 2.56 9.73
CA GLN A 180 -25.16 2.83 10.38
C GLN A 180 -24.99 4.14 11.17
N TYR A 181 -25.68 5.18 10.71
CA TYR A 181 -25.81 6.46 11.40
C TYR A 181 -26.76 6.34 12.60
#